data_431e02578ae3fb14cc39502174482e9b
#
_entry.id   431e02578ae3fb14cc39502174482e9b
#
_cell.length_a   1.000
_cell.length_b   1.000
_cell.length_c   1.000
_cell.angle_alpha   90.00
_cell.angle_beta   90.00
_cell.angle_gamma   90.00
#
_symmetry.space_group_name_H-M   'P 1'
#
loop_
_entity.id
_entity.type
_entity.pdbx_description
1 polymer ?
#
loop_
_entity_poly.entity_id
_entity_poly.type
_entity_poly.pdbx_seq_one_letter_code
_entity_poly.pdbx_strand_id
1 'polypeptide(L)'
;MLIRAVLVLIILLSSAVHAQTLHGVGSSFPYALFSEWFKDYHKVDPAVKLHYKPTGSASGVEQFIGGKADFAVTDEALTNDQMAAARQRLGADILQIPMVLTAVVPVYTVSNVESELRFTGTALAGIYLGKITRWNDPEIANANPGVPLPDDKIIVVHRSDSSDTTYMWTDFLSKVSPAWKSGPGRGLNVNWPIGLPAKGDDGMEDLVIGPEGRYSYLIDDLVRSVSNSIGYVQFHYAVDRKLPYGDVQNADGNFARAAESSIVAEAASAAKSIPDAYRSSLVDIPSEIGYPISSFTWILVPARMQDAGKTRAMADFLKWMLNDGQNSAEALHYVRLPASIIDEAAKEVAKLH
;
A
#
# COMPACT_ATOMS: atom_id res chain seq x y z
N MET A 1 -4.48 8.87 80.18
CA MET A 1 -4.69 9.52 78.83
C MET A 1 -4.02 8.65 77.78
N LEU A 2 -4.78 7.80 77.08
CA LEU A 2 -4.26 6.97 75.99
C LEU A 2 -4.44 7.73 74.70
N ILE A 3 -3.31 8.07 74.04
CA ILE A 3 -3.31 8.62 72.67
C ILE A 3 -3.36 7.46 71.70
N ARG A 4 -4.51 7.29 71.06
CA ARG A 4 -4.68 6.36 69.94
C ARG A 4 -4.09 6.97 68.68
N ALA A 5 -2.94 6.44 68.22
CA ALA A 5 -2.38 6.75 66.91
C ALA A 5 -3.20 5.95 65.86
N VAL A 6 -3.95 6.67 65.03
CA VAL A 6 -4.61 6.12 63.85
C VAL A 6 -3.62 6.12 62.70
N LEU A 7 -3.10 4.93 62.37
CA LEU A 7 -2.25 4.74 61.19
C LEU A 7 -3.17 4.65 59.94
N VAL A 8 -3.24 5.72 59.17
CA VAL A 8 -3.91 5.73 57.86
C VAL A 8 -2.98 5.07 56.85
N LEU A 9 -3.26 3.80 56.54
CA LEU A 9 -2.57 3.05 55.47
C LEU A 9 -3.15 3.52 54.13
N ILE A 10 -2.48 4.46 53.47
CA ILE A 10 -2.77 4.84 52.10
C ILE A 10 -2.26 3.70 51.21
N ILE A 11 -3.14 2.81 50.81
CA ILE A 11 -2.85 1.83 49.75
C ILE A 11 -2.82 2.60 48.43
N LEU A 12 -1.64 3.01 47.99
CA LEU A 12 -1.39 3.41 46.61
C LEU A 12 -1.61 2.19 45.73
N LEU A 13 -2.81 2.05 45.19
CA LEU A 13 -3.07 1.16 44.07
C LEU A 13 -2.27 1.68 42.87
N SER A 14 -0.99 1.38 42.85
CA SER A 14 -0.18 1.47 41.64
C SER A 14 -0.83 0.48 40.66
N SER A 15 -1.65 0.97 39.75
CA SER A 15 -2.03 0.21 38.58
C SER A 15 -0.73 -0.17 37.90
N ALA A 16 -0.30 -1.41 38.08
CA ALA A 16 0.86 -1.94 37.37
C ALA A 16 0.56 -1.78 35.89
N VAL A 17 1.19 -0.80 35.25
CA VAL A 17 1.13 -0.64 33.79
C VAL A 17 1.84 -1.86 33.25
N HIS A 18 1.08 -2.88 32.87
CA HIS A 18 1.62 -4.07 32.26
C HIS A 18 2.09 -3.67 30.85
N ALA A 19 3.38 -3.82 30.61
CA ALA A 19 3.94 -3.59 29.28
C ALA A 19 3.25 -4.53 28.28
N GLN A 20 2.66 -3.95 27.24
CA GLN A 20 2.01 -4.70 26.17
C GLN A 20 2.94 -4.80 24.98
N THR A 21 3.00 -5.99 24.38
CA THR A 21 3.75 -6.21 23.14
C THR A 21 2.79 -6.66 22.05
N LEU A 22 2.76 -5.93 20.95
CA LEU A 22 1.95 -6.22 19.77
C LEU A 22 2.85 -6.61 18.60
N HIS A 23 2.53 -7.72 17.97
CA HIS A 23 3.26 -8.27 16.83
C HIS A 23 2.43 -8.17 15.57
N GLY A 24 2.93 -7.43 14.58
CA GLY A 24 2.35 -7.29 13.26
C GLY A 24 3.17 -7.96 12.17
N VAL A 25 2.48 -8.33 11.11
CA VAL A 25 3.07 -8.95 9.90
C VAL A 25 2.37 -8.42 8.65
N GLY A 26 2.98 -8.55 7.49
CA GLY A 26 2.30 -8.24 6.23
C GLY A 26 3.12 -7.49 5.21
N SER A 27 2.48 -6.55 4.50
CA SER A 27 3.04 -5.78 3.41
C SER A 27 4.40 -5.16 3.77
N SER A 28 5.36 -5.24 2.87
CA SER A 28 6.66 -4.57 3.04
C SER A 28 6.57 -3.05 2.80
N PHE A 29 5.55 -2.60 2.08
CA PHE A 29 5.34 -1.20 1.74
C PHE A 29 5.42 -0.23 2.95
N PRO A 30 4.67 -0.42 4.06
CA PRO A 30 4.68 0.56 5.15
C PRO A 30 5.81 0.34 6.17
N TYR A 31 6.84 -0.46 5.87
CA TYR A 31 7.87 -0.80 6.86
C TYR A 31 8.64 0.43 7.37
N ALA A 32 9.02 1.34 6.48
CA ALA A 32 9.71 2.58 6.87
C ALA A 32 8.79 3.47 7.74
N LEU A 33 7.52 3.57 7.37
CA LEU A 33 6.51 4.32 8.12
C LEU A 33 6.27 3.72 9.51
N PHE A 34 6.13 2.39 9.62
CA PHE A 34 6.01 1.73 10.92
C PHE A 34 7.23 1.94 11.80
N SER A 35 8.43 1.91 11.20
CA SER A 35 9.66 2.14 11.95
C SER A 35 9.67 3.52 12.61
N GLU A 36 9.15 4.54 11.94
CA GLU A 36 9.03 5.89 12.51
C GLU A 36 7.86 5.99 13.48
N TRP A 37 6.69 5.49 13.11
CA TRP A 37 5.52 5.48 13.99
C TRP A 37 5.78 4.77 15.32
N PHE A 38 6.52 3.67 15.33
CA PHE A 38 6.82 2.96 16.57
C PHE A 38 7.77 3.75 17.47
N LYS A 39 8.74 4.48 16.90
CA LYS A 39 9.59 5.38 17.66
C LYS A 39 8.78 6.56 18.24
N ASP A 40 7.91 7.16 17.44
CA ASP A 40 7.11 8.30 17.86
C ASP A 40 6.05 7.88 18.89
N TYR A 41 5.35 6.78 18.65
CA TYR A 41 4.36 6.27 19.60
C TYR A 41 4.99 5.82 20.92
N HIS A 42 6.20 5.28 20.90
CA HIS A 42 6.94 4.96 22.14
C HIS A 42 7.20 6.17 23.03
N LYS A 43 7.27 7.38 22.47
CA LYS A 43 7.36 8.64 23.25
C LYS A 43 6.01 8.98 23.90
N VAL A 44 4.89 8.56 23.28
CA VAL A 44 3.52 8.76 23.79
C VAL A 44 3.19 7.73 24.86
N ASP A 45 3.44 6.45 24.57
CA ASP A 45 3.21 5.35 25.52
C ASP A 45 4.41 4.39 25.56
N PRO A 46 5.37 4.60 26.48
CA PRO A 46 6.54 3.72 26.64
C PRO A 46 6.22 2.30 27.10
N ALA A 47 5.02 2.05 27.63
CA ALA A 47 4.61 0.72 28.07
C ALA A 47 4.16 -0.18 26.91
N VAL A 48 3.89 0.39 25.72
CA VAL A 48 3.50 -0.36 24.53
C VAL A 48 4.73 -0.58 23.63
N LYS A 49 4.99 -1.85 23.30
CA LYS A 49 6.03 -2.24 22.34
C LYS A 49 5.38 -2.76 21.07
N LEU A 50 5.71 -2.16 19.95
CA LEU A 50 5.20 -2.54 18.64
C LEU A 50 6.31 -3.18 17.82
N HIS A 51 6.04 -4.35 17.24
CA HIS A 51 6.95 -5.06 16.36
C HIS A 51 6.23 -5.34 15.04
N TYR A 52 6.92 -5.12 13.94
CA TYR A 52 6.39 -5.42 12.62
C TYR A 52 7.41 -6.21 11.81
N LYS A 53 6.96 -7.29 11.16
CA LYS A 53 7.78 -8.09 10.26
C LYS A 53 7.20 -8.03 8.85
N PRO A 54 7.92 -7.47 7.87
CA PRO A 54 7.50 -7.41 6.48
C PRO A 54 7.62 -8.80 5.85
N THR A 55 6.50 -9.53 5.77
CA THR A 55 6.45 -10.90 5.23
C THR A 55 5.74 -10.97 3.89
N GLY A 56 5.31 -9.83 3.35
CA GLY A 56 4.39 -9.70 2.21
C GLY A 56 2.93 -9.88 2.64
N SER A 57 2.00 -9.21 1.94
CA SER A 57 0.58 -9.16 2.31
C SER A 57 -0.07 -10.54 2.36
N ALA A 58 0.12 -11.39 1.36
CA ALA A 58 -0.48 -12.73 1.35
C ALA A 58 -0.06 -13.56 2.57
N SER A 59 1.26 -13.62 2.84
CA SER A 59 1.80 -14.34 4.01
C SER A 59 1.35 -13.69 5.33
N GLY A 60 1.25 -12.36 5.37
CA GLY A 60 0.76 -11.62 6.54
C GLY A 60 -0.70 -11.96 6.86
N VAL A 61 -1.56 -11.93 5.86
CA VAL A 61 -2.99 -12.29 6.00
C VAL A 61 -3.14 -13.75 6.46
N GLU A 62 -2.38 -14.68 5.88
CA GLU A 62 -2.39 -16.10 6.31
C GLU A 62 -1.96 -16.26 7.77
N GLN A 63 -0.88 -15.59 8.19
CA GLN A 63 -0.40 -15.64 9.56
C GLN A 63 -1.41 -15.03 10.54
N PHE A 64 -2.05 -13.93 10.17
CA PHE A 64 -3.09 -13.29 10.95
C PHE A 64 -4.32 -14.19 11.10
N ILE A 65 -4.85 -14.73 10.00
CA ILE A 65 -5.96 -15.69 10.03
C ILE A 65 -5.59 -16.91 10.88
N GLY A 66 -4.34 -17.36 10.80
CA GLY A 66 -3.81 -18.46 11.61
C GLY A 66 -3.63 -18.15 13.10
N GLY A 67 -3.86 -16.90 13.54
CA GLY A 67 -3.69 -16.46 14.94
C GLY A 67 -2.22 -16.38 15.39
N LYS A 68 -1.28 -16.17 14.43
CA LYS A 68 0.17 -16.08 14.71
C LYS A 68 0.65 -14.65 14.89
N ALA A 69 -0.19 -13.65 14.65
CA ALA A 69 0.10 -12.23 14.80
C ALA A 69 -1.10 -11.52 15.42
N ASP A 70 -0.84 -10.43 16.13
CA ASP A 70 -1.86 -9.59 16.76
C ASP A 70 -2.59 -8.72 15.71
N PHE A 71 -1.87 -8.32 14.65
CA PHE A 71 -2.40 -7.57 13.52
C PHE A 71 -1.69 -7.93 12.22
N ALA A 72 -2.33 -7.65 11.10
CA ALA A 72 -1.67 -7.74 9.80
C ALA A 72 -1.84 -6.45 8.99
N VAL A 73 -1.00 -6.29 7.96
CA VAL A 73 -1.08 -5.16 7.04
C VAL A 73 -1.10 -5.66 5.61
N THR A 74 -1.98 -5.05 4.80
CA THR A 74 -2.19 -5.45 3.41
C THR A 74 -2.57 -4.23 2.57
N ASP A 75 -2.19 -4.22 1.29
CA ASP A 75 -2.63 -3.23 0.31
C ASP A 75 -3.77 -3.78 -0.58
N GLU A 76 -4.31 -4.93 -0.19
CA GLU A 76 -5.48 -5.58 -0.80
C GLU A 76 -6.59 -5.74 0.25
N ALA A 77 -7.83 -5.39 -0.13
CA ALA A 77 -8.98 -5.65 0.72
C ALA A 77 -9.21 -7.16 0.89
N LEU A 78 -9.49 -7.59 2.12
CA LEU A 78 -9.83 -8.99 2.37
C LEU A 78 -11.05 -9.42 1.56
N THR A 79 -10.98 -10.60 0.97
CA THR A 79 -12.16 -11.25 0.38
C THR A 79 -13.15 -11.66 1.47
N ASN A 80 -14.41 -11.87 1.08
CA ASN A 80 -15.43 -12.36 2.01
C ASN A 80 -15.05 -13.69 2.67
N ASP A 81 -14.39 -14.59 1.93
CA ASP A 81 -13.95 -15.89 2.45
C ASP A 81 -12.81 -15.74 3.46
N GLN A 82 -11.84 -14.87 3.19
CA GLN A 82 -10.76 -14.56 4.13
C GLN A 82 -11.31 -13.91 5.40
N MET A 83 -12.26 -12.99 5.26
CA MET A 83 -12.92 -12.34 6.37
C MET A 83 -13.70 -13.35 7.23
N ALA A 84 -14.44 -14.26 6.61
CA ALA A 84 -15.16 -15.34 7.30
C ALA A 84 -14.21 -16.30 8.02
N ALA A 85 -13.14 -16.72 7.36
CA ALA A 85 -12.13 -17.61 7.94
C ALA A 85 -11.44 -16.95 9.17
N ALA A 86 -11.09 -15.67 9.06
CA ALA A 86 -10.49 -14.93 10.16
C ALA A 86 -11.44 -14.82 11.36
N ARG A 87 -12.70 -14.46 11.13
CA ARG A 87 -13.73 -14.41 12.19
C ARG A 87 -13.90 -15.76 12.91
N GLN A 88 -14.00 -16.82 12.12
CA GLN A 88 -14.14 -18.17 12.68
C GLN A 88 -12.92 -18.56 13.52
N ARG A 89 -11.74 -18.28 13.04
CA ARG A 89 -10.48 -18.71 13.69
C ARG A 89 -10.15 -17.89 14.91
N LEU A 90 -10.35 -16.57 14.86
CA LEU A 90 -9.99 -15.63 15.93
C LEU A 90 -11.13 -15.44 16.95
N GLY A 91 -12.35 -15.86 16.62
CA GLY A 91 -13.51 -15.76 17.50
C GLY A 91 -13.96 -14.32 17.76
N ALA A 92 -13.65 -13.40 16.85
CA ALA A 92 -13.99 -11.99 16.91
C ALA A 92 -14.26 -11.43 15.51
N ASP A 93 -15.02 -10.34 15.43
CA ASP A 93 -15.11 -9.56 14.21
C ASP A 93 -13.73 -9.00 13.81
N ILE A 94 -13.49 -8.90 12.52
CA ILE A 94 -12.24 -8.37 11.99
C ILE A 94 -12.49 -6.95 11.49
N LEU A 95 -11.71 -6.03 12.01
CA LEU A 95 -11.69 -4.65 11.58
C LEU A 95 -10.60 -4.49 10.52
N GLN A 96 -10.98 -3.89 9.40
CA GLN A 96 -10.07 -3.51 8.33
C GLN A 96 -10.03 -1.99 8.29
N ILE A 97 -8.95 -1.41 8.82
CA ILE A 97 -8.83 0.02 9.09
C ILE A 97 -7.80 0.60 8.12
N PRO A 98 -8.15 1.58 7.28
CA PRO A 98 -7.19 2.25 6.42
C PRO A 98 -6.18 3.03 7.27
N MET A 99 -4.91 3.01 6.86
CA MET A 99 -3.83 3.70 7.58
C MET A 99 -3.19 4.82 6.74
N VAL A 100 -2.96 4.59 5.46
CA VAL A 100 -2.43 5.54 4.48
C VAL A 100 -2.96 5.19 3.09
N LEU A 101 -2.77 6.09 2.15
CA LEU A 101 -2.98 5.85 0.72
C LEU A 101 -1.66 5.52 0.03
N THR A 102 -1.76 4.75 -1.03
CA THR A 102 -0.66 4.43 -1.95
C THR A 102 -1.12 4.50 -3.40
N ALA A 103 -0.15 4.51 -4.32
CA ALA A 103 -0.41 4.40 -5.74
C ALA A 103 0.72 3.63 -6.44
N VAL A 104 0.42 3.10 -7.61
CA VAL A 104 1.41 2.45 -8.49
C VAL A 104 1.54 3.26 -9.77
N VAL A 105 2.77 3.55 -10.16
CA VAL A 105 3.08 4.39 -11.31
C VAL A 105 3.85 3.62 -12.38
N PRO A 106 3.59 3.87 -13.68
CA PRO A 106 4.44 3.38 -14.75
C PRO A 106 5.76 4.15 -14.75
N VAL A 107 6.86 3.45 -14.58
CA VAL A 107 8.22 3.99 -14.72
C VAL A 107 8.83 3.52 -16.03
N TYR A 108 9.63 4.35 -16.66
CA TYR A 108 10.17 4.05 -18.00
C TYR A 108 11.50 4.75 -18.25
N THR A 109 12.22 4.22 -19.22
CA THR A 109 13.35 4.90 -19.89
C THR A 109 13.15 4.80 -21.39
N VAL A 110 13.19 5.94 -22.07
CA VAL A 110 13.06 6.01 -23.54
C VAL A 110 14.19 6.84 -24.10
N SER A 111 14.93 6.29 -25.05
CA SER A 111 16.07 6.96 -25.66
C SER A 111 15.67 8.29 -26.29
N ASN A 112 16.40 9.35 -25.93
CA ASN A 112 16.20 10.72 -26.44
C ASN A 112 14.81 11.33 -26.13
N VAL A 113 14.10 10.82 -25.14
CA VAL A 113 12.83 11.40 -24.66
C VAL A 113 13.01 11.86 -23.23
N GLU A 114 12.98 13.19 -23.03
CA GLU A 114 13.03 13.83 -21.69
C GLU A 114 11.65 14.27 -21.21
N SER A 115 10.66 14.25 -22.10
CA SER A 115 9.30 14.64 -21.78
C SER A 115 8.60 13.59 -20.93
N GLU A 116 7.74 14.05 -20.03
CA GLU A 116 6.82 13.16 -19.32
C GLU A 116 5.83 12.53 -20.29
N LEU A 117 5.67 11.22 -20.20
CA LEU A 117 4.77 10.47 -21.08
C LEU A 117 3.41 10.24 -20.42
N ARG A 118 2.40 10.15 -21.28
CA ARG A 118 1.02 9.85 -20.97
C ARG A 118 0.65 8.47 -21.50
N PHE A 119 -0.06 7.71 -20.68
CA PHE A 119 -0.49 6.36 -21.04
C PHE A 119 -1.98 6.21 -20.87
N THR A 120 -2.66 5.75 -21.93
CA THR A 120 -4.03 5.27 -21.80
C THR A 120 -4.02 3.88 -21.16
N GLY A 121 -5.12 3.48 -20.51
CA GLY A 121 -5.26 2.12 -19.98
C GLY A 121 -5.13 1.05 -21.06
N THR A 122 -5.64 1.33 -22.27
CA THR A 122 -5.51 0.42 -23.43
C THR A 122 -4.06 0.30 -23.90
N ALA A 123 -3.30 1.39 -23.90
CA ALA A 123 -1.87 1.35 -24.25
C ALA A 123 -1.08 0.51 -23.25
N LEU A 124 -1.25 0.74 -21.93
CA LEU A 124 -0.59 -0.06 -20.90
C LEU A 124 -0.93 -1.54 -21.02
N ALA A 125 -2.22 -1.87 -21.14
CA ALA A 125 -2.63 -3.27 -21.33
C ALA A 125 -2.07 -3.88 -22.62
N GLY A 126 -2.03 -3.10 -23.71
CA GLY A 126 -1.45 -3.51 -24.99
C GLY A 126 0.04 -3.83 -24.90
N ILE A 127 0.79 -3.00 -24.18
CA ILE A 127 2.22 -3.20 -23.92
C ILE A 127 2.44 -4.52 -23.14
N TYR A 128 1.78 -4.70 -22.01
CA TYR A 128 1.95 -5.89 -21.17
C TYR A 128 1.37 -7.18 -21.76
N LEU A 129 0.46 -7.07 -22.75
CA LEU A 129 0.00 -8.20 -23.57
C LEU A 129 0.94 -8.51 -24.75
N GLY A 130 1.97 -7.70 -24.99
CA GLY A 130 2.86 -7.85 -26.14
C GLY A 130 2.22 -7.48 -27.48
N LYS A 131 1.12 -6.75 -27.48
CA LYS A 131 0.44 -6.25 -28.68
C LYS A 131 1.06 -4.94 -29.16
N ILE A 132 1.44 -4.07 -28.25
CA ILE A 132 2.21 -2.85 -28.49
C ILE A 132 3.65 -3.15 -28.14
N THR A 133 4.53 -3.11 -29.15
CA THR A 133 5.92 -3.56 -29.02
C THR A 133 6.95 -2.47 -29.32
N ARG A 134 6.50 -1.29 -29.72
CA ARG A 134 7.36 -0.15 -30.08
C ARG A 134 6.86 1.13 -29.42
N TRP A 135 7.80 2.03 -29.08
CA TRP A 135 7.47 3.29 -28.44
C TRP A 135 6.68 4.25 -29.34
N ASN A 136 6.93 4.22 -30.66
CA ASN A 136 6.20 5.04 -31.63
C ASN A 136 4.86 4.44 -32.09
N ASP A 137 4.36 3.41 -31.41
CA ASP A 137 3.03 2.86 -31.69
C ASP A 137 1.96 3.97 -31.60
N PRO A 138 0.99 4.00 -32.54
CA PRO A 138 -0.07 5.01 -32.55
C PRO A 138 -0.83 5.16 -31.23
N GLU A 139 -1.06 4.10 -30.49
CA GLU A 139 -1.74 4.14 -29.18
C GLU A 139 -0.93 4.94 -28.13
N ILE A 140 0.40 4.94 -28.22
CA ILE A 140 1.26 5.75 -27.35
C ILE A 140 1.41 7.15 -27.95
N ALA A 141 1.69 7.26 -29.25
CA ALA A 141 1.97 8.53 -29.92
C ALA A 141 0.77 9.51 -29.86
N ASN A 142 -0.45 9.01 -30.02
CA ASN A 142 -1.66 9.82 -29.94
C ASN A 142 -1.90 10.42 -28.55
N ALA A 143 -1.46 9.76 -27.49
CA ALA A 143 -1.52 10.28 -26.13
C ALA A 143 -0.40 11.30 -25.85
N ASN A 144 0.64 11.36 -26.69
CA ASN A 144 1.85 12.16 -26.51
C ASN A 144 2.15 13.05 -27.74
N PRO A 145 1.22 13.94 -28.13
CA PRO A 145 1.39 14.76 -29.33
C PRO A 145 2.62 15.66 -29.20
N GLY A 146 3.47 15.63 -30.24
CA GLY A 146 4.68 16.44 -30.30
C GLY A 146 5.92 15.84 -29.64
N VAL A 147 5.79 14.70 -28.94
CA VAL A 147 6.93 13.96 -28.39
C VAL A 147 7.56 13.08 -29.50
N PRO A 148 8.86 13.19 -29.78
CA PRO A 148 9.52 12.39 -30.80
C PRO A 148 9.81 10.98 -30.29
N LEU A 149 8.81 10.12 -30.27
CA LEU A 149 8.93 8.74 -29.80
C LEU A 149 9.75 7.91 -30.82
N PRO A 150 10.79 7.16 -30.36
CA PRO A 150 11.64 6.37 -31.24
C PRO A 150 10.95 5.11 -31.76
N ASP A 151 11.38 4.61 -32.91
CA ASP A 151 10.99 3.30 -33.44
C ASP A 151 11.79 2.16 -32.77
N ASP A 152 11.88 2.22 -31.44
CA ASP A 152 12.60 1.24 -30.64
C ASP A 152 11.61 0.24 -30.00
N LYS A 153 12.10 -0.98 -29.76
CA LYS A 153 11.32 -2.00 -29.06
C LYS A 153 11.13 -1.63 -27.60
N ILE A 154 9.93 -1.86 -27.09
CA ILE A 154 9.63 -1.74 -25.67
C ILE A 154 10.11 -3.01 -24.95
N ILE A 155 10.91 -2.82 -23.92
CA ILE A 155 11.31 -3.89 -23.00
C ILE A 155 10.43 -3.80 -21.76
N VAL A 156 9.55 -4.77 -21.60
CA VAL A 156 8.64 -4.84 -20.44
C VAL A 156 9.36 -5.46 -19.26
N VAL A 157 9.18 -4.87 -18.08
CA VAL A 157 9.69 -5.37 -16.82
C VAL A 157 8.52 -5.60 -15.85
N HIS A 158 8.50 -6.72 -15.15
CA HIS A 158 7.44 -7.07 -14.22
C HIS A 158 7.99 -7.77 -12.97
N ARG A 159 7.23 -7.75 -11.88
CA ARG A 159 7.57 -8.47 -10.65
C ARG A 159 7.47 -9.99 -10.86
N SER A 160 8.41 -10.73 -10.30
CA SER A 160 8.42 -12.20 -10.29
C SER A 160 7.98 -12.81 -8.96
N ASP A 161 7.88 -12.00 -7.93
CA ASP A 161 7.41 -12.36 -6.60
C ASP A 161 5.93 -11.99 -6.40
N SER A 162 5.35 -12.49 -5.33
CA SER A 162 4.01 -12.10 -4.88
C SER A 162 4.05 -10.67 -4.34
N SER A 163 3.31 -9.74 -4.96
CA SER A 163 3.41 -8.30 -4.69
C SER A 163 2.07 -7.59 -4.79
N ASP A 164 1.77 -6.75 -3.80
CA ASP A 164 0.60 -5.86 -3.83
C ASP A 164 0.68 -4.84 -4.97
N THR A 165 1.89 -4.38 -5.29
CA THR A 165 2.13 -3.51 -6.45
C THR A 165 1.67 -4.19 -7.74
N THR A 166 1.98 -5.50 -7.90
CA THR A 166 1.47 -6.31 -9.01
C THR A 166 -0.04 -6.45 -8.95
N TYR A 167 -0.63 -6.65 -7.78
CA TYR A 167 -2.07 -6.74 -7.63
C TYR A 167 -2.78 -5.48 -8.11
N MET A 168 -2.36 -4.30 -7.63
CA MET A 168 -2.93 -3.02 -8.04
C MET A 168 -2.78 -2.77 -9.54
N TRP A 169 -1.59 -3.04 -10.09
CA TRP A 169 -1.30 -2.92 -11.51
C TRP A 169 -2.20 -3.81 -12.36
N THR A 170 -2.30 -5.08 -12.00
CA THR A 170 -3.10 -6.06 -12.75
C THR A 170 -4.60 -5.89 -12.53
N ASP A 171 -5.05 -5.31 -11.40
CA ASP A 171 -6.45 -4.88 -11.20
C ASP A 171 -6.81 -3.76 -12.18
N PHE A 172 -5.95 -2.75 -12.32
CA PHE A 172 -6.13 -1.70 -13.31
C PHE A 172 -6.19 -2.26 -14.74
N LEU A 173 -5.19 -3.06 -15.14
CA LEU A 173 -5.17 -3.68 -16.46
C LEU A 173 -6.42 -4.54 -16.73
N SER A 174 -6.95 -5.22 -15.70
CA SER A 174 -8.18 -6.02 -15.82
C SER A 174 -9.43 -5.16 -15.99
N LYS A 175 -9.45 -3.94 -15.44
CA LYS A 175 -10.59 -3.02 -15.57
C LYS A 175 -10.61 -2.35 -16.94
N VAL A 176 -9.46 -1.96 -17.46
CA VAL A 176 -9.34 -1.23 -18.74
C VAL A 176 -9.23 -2.14 -19.97
N SER A 177 -9.01 -3.47 -19.79
CA SER A 177 -8.81 -4.40 -20.90
C SER A 177 -9.52 -5.74 -20.69
N PRO A 178 -10.60 -6.02 -21.45
CA PRO A 178 -11.25 -7.34 -21.44
C PRO A 178 -10.28 -8.49 -21.80
N ALA A 179 -9.34 -8.25 -22.71
CA ALA A 179 -8.33 -9.24 -23.08
C ALA A 179 -7.36 -9.56 -21.94
N TRP A 180 -6.96 -8.56 -21.17
CA TRP A 180 -6.17 -8.78 -19.96
C TRP A 180 -7.00 -9.55 -18.92
N LYS A 181 -8.23 -9.09 -18.64
CA LYS A 181 -9.13 -9.69 -17.66
C LYS A 181 -9.38 -11.18 -17.90
N SER A 182 -9.56 -11.58 -19.16
CA SER A 182 -9.82 -12.99 -19.55
C SER A 182 -8.56 -13.84 -19.71
N GLY A 183 -7.38 -13.21 -19.83
CA GLY A 183 -6.09 -13.87 -19.98
C GLY A 183 -5.31 -13.88 -18.65
N PRO A 184 -4.30 -13.02 -18.46
CA PRO A 184 -3.49 -13.00 -17.23
C PRO A 184 -4.31 -12.74 -15.97
N GLY A 185 -5.32 -11.87 -16.06
CA GLY A 185 -6.21 -11.52 -14.97
C GLY A 185 -5.54 -10.65 -13.91
N ARG A 186 -6.14 -10.63 -12.70
CA ARG A 186 -5.71 -9.89 -11.53
C ARG A 186 -5.12 -10.84 -10.51
N GLY A 187 -4.00 -10.45 -9.90
CA GLY A 187 -3.40 -11.22 -8.81
C GLY A 187 -2.11 -10.61 -8.29
N LEU A 188 -1.68 -11.08 -7.12
CA LEU A 188 -0.39 -10.77 -6.51
C LEU A 188 0.79 -11.31 -7.35
N ASN A 189 0.52 -12.31 -8.14
CA ASN A 189 1.39 -12.90 -9.15
C ASN A 189 0.51 -13.44 -10.28
N VAL A 190 0.87 -13.18 -11.54
CA VAL A 190 0.13 -13.61 -12.72
C VAL A 190 1.06 -14.26 -13.74
N ASN A 191 0.48 -14.98 -14.70
CA ASN A 191 1.25 -15.50 -15.84
C ASN A 191 1.48 -14.37 -16.84
N TRP A 192 2.62 -13.68 -16.72
CA TRP A 192 2.99 -12.59 -17.60
C TRP A 192 3.17 -13.07 -19.04
N PRO A 193 2.48 -12.48 -20.04
CA PRO A 193 2.63 -12.88 -21.43
C PRO A 193 4.02 -12.61 -22.00
N ILE A 194 4.64 -11.52 -21.54
CA ILE A 194 5.97 -11.06 -21.96
C ILE A 194 6.66 -10.36 -20.79
N GLY A 195 7.93 -10.08 -20.93
CA GLY A 195 8.70 -9.21 -20.06
C GLY A 195 9.84 -9.93 -19.34
N LEU A 196 10.68 -9.12 -18.72
CA LEU A 196 11.79 -9.57 -17.89
C LEU A 196 11.34 -9.65 -16.43
N PRO A 197 11.55 -10.77 -15.75
CA PRO A 197 11.17 -10.91 -14.35
C PRO A 197 12.16 -10.18 -13.45
N ALA A 198 11.63 -9.36 -12.55
CA ALA A 198 12.35 -8.69 -11.47
C ALA A 198 11.86 -9.19 -10.12
N LYS A 199 12.76 -9.63 -9.23
CA LYS A 199 12.39 -10.14 -7.91
C LYS A 199 12.31 -8.99 -6.90
N GLY A 200 11.26 -8.92 -6.07
CA GLY A 200 11.11 -7.92 -5.01
C GLY A 200 11.97 -8.19 -3.77
N ASP A 201 11.70 -7.40 -2.74
CA ASP A 201 12.56 -7.05 -1.61
C ASP A 201 13.28 -8.16 -0.85
N ASP A 202 12.67 -9.35 -0.70
CA ASP A 202 13.16 -10.35 0.27
C ASP A 202 14.28 -11.28 -0.24
N GLY A 203 14.62 -11.25 -1.51
CA GLY A 203 15.61 -12.18 -2.06
C GLY A 203 16.82 -11.51 -2.72
N MET A 204 16.99 -10.23 -2.53
CA MET A 204 17.89 -9.40 -3.31
C MET A 204 19.09 -8.82 -2.59
N GLU A 205 19.23 -9.12 -1.31
CA GLU A 205 20.45 -8.76 -0.58
C GLU A 205 21.73 -9.19 -1.32
N ASP A 206 21.64 -10.24 -2.15
CA ASP A 206 22.80 -10.82 -2.81
C ASP A 206 23.07 -10.34 -4.25
N LEU A 207 22.14 -9.70 -4.96
CA LEU A 207 22.27 -9.50 -6.42
C LEU A 207 22.35 -8.05 -6.91
N VAL A 208 21.90 -7.05 -6.16
CA VAL A 208 21.81 -5.64 -6.65
C VAL A 208 22.35 -4.63 -5.65
N ILE A 209 22.94 -5.05 -4.58
CA ILE A 209 23.50 -4.12 -3.60
C ILE A 209 24.92 -3.78 -3.99
N GLY A 210 25.12 -2.56 -4.48
CA GLY A 210 26.40 -1.91 -4.28
C GLY A 210 26.68 -1.80 -2.77
N PRO A 211 27.92 -1.60 -2.35
CA PRO A 211 28.40 -1.80 -0.96
C PRO A 211 27.78 -0.90 0.13
N GLU A 212 26.64 -0.30 -0.08
CA GLU A 212 26.01 0.68 0.82
C GLU A 212 24.65 0.29 1.39
N GLY A 213 24.19 -0.96 1.23
CA GLY A 213 23.04 -1.49 1.99
C GLY A 213 21.70 -0.78 1.73
N ARG A 214 21.47 -0.26 0.53
CA ARG A 214 20.19 0.34 0.16
C ARG A 214 19.29 -0.73 -0.44
N TYR A 215 18.10 -0.86 0.12
CA TYR A 215 17.03 -1.66 -0.46
C TYR A 215 16.69 -1.10 -1.84
N SER A 216 17.02 -1.83 -2.88
CA SER A 216 16.68 -1.51 -4.24
C SER A 216 15.50 -2.37 -4.66
N TYR A 217 14.41 -1.75 -5.08
CA TYR A 217 13.35 -2.47 -5.76
C TYR A 217 13.84 -2.77 -7.18
N LEU A 218 13.96 -4.04 -7.52
CA LEU A 218 14.53 -4.50 -8.77
C LEU A 218 13.94 -3.89 -10.04
N ILE A 219 12.64 -3.58 -10.02
CA ILE A 219 12.00 -3.00 -11.19
C ILE A 219 12.64 -1.65 -11.52
N ASP A 220 12.96 -0.84 -10.50
CA ASP A 220 13.63 0.45 -10.70
C ASP A 220 14.99 0.27 -11.37
N ASP A 221 15.85 -0.54 -10.77
CA ASP A 221 17.21 -0.71 -11.29
C ASP A 221 17.21 -1.33 -12.69
N LEU A 222 16.27 -2.23 -12.98
CA LEU A 222 16.15 -2.83 -14.29
C LEU A 222 15.64 -1.83 -15.33
N VAL A 223 14.67 -0.97 -14.99
CA VAL A 223 14.19 0.08 -15.89
C VAL A 223 15.28 1.12 -16.14
N ARG A 224 16.09 1.46 -15.16
CA ARG A 224 17.22 2.40 -15.33
C ARG A 224 18.38 1.80 -16.13
N SER A 225 18.64 0.50 -15.95
CA SER A 225 19.77 -0.17 -16.60
C SER A 225 19.46 -0.60 -18.03
N VAL A 226 18.19 -0.77 -18.39
CA VAL A 226 17.75 -1.22 -19.71
C VAL A 226 17.04 -0.09 -20.44
N SER A 227 17.71 0.52 -21.43
CA SER A 227 17.10 1.55 -22.27
C SER A 227 15.85 1.05 -22.98
N ASN A 228 14.89 1.95 -23.21
CA ASN A 228 13.63 1.67 -23.88
C ASN A 228 12.76 0.66 -23.14
N SER A 229 12.78 0.70 -21.81
CA SER A 229 12.02 -0.19 -20.92
C SER A 229 10.87 0.52 -20.23
N ILE A 230 9.88 -0.29 -19.82
CA ILE A 230 8.76 0.12 -18.97
C ILE A 230 8.54 -0.92 -17.86
N GLY A 231 8.31 -0.42 -16.66
CA GLY A 231 7.95 -1.19 -15.49
C GLY A 231 6.90 -0.47 -14.67
N TYR A 232 6.67 -0.93 -13.44
CA TYR A 232 5.76 -0.29 -12.48
C TYR A 232 6.31 -0.41 -11.07
N VAL A 233 6.21 0.67 -10.32
CA VAL A 233 6.65 0.74 -8.91
C VAL A 233 5.64 1.52 -8.09
N GLN A 234 5.77 1.45 -6.77
CA GLN A 234 4.99 2.29 -5.89
C GLN A 234 5.37 3.76 -6.01
N PHE A 235 4.40 4.66 -5.89
CA PHE A 235 4.58 6.10 -6.08
C PHE A 235 5.67 6.70 -5.18
N HIS A 236 5.63 6.41 -3.87
CA HIS A 236 6.63 6.93 -2.93
C HIS A 236 8.05 6.55 -3.34
N TYR A 237 8.23 5.33 -3.85
CA TYR A 237 9.51 4.83 -4.32
C TYR A 237 10.01 5.60 -5.55
N ALA A 238 9.10 5.86 -6.52
CA ALA A 238 9.44 6.67 -7.68
C ALA A 238 9.86 8.09 -7.28
N VAL A 239 9.19 8.69 -6.28
CA VAL A 239 9.53 10.01 -5.75
C VAL A 239 10.90 10.00 -5.06
N ASP A 240 11.13 9.06 -4.13
CA ASP A 240 12.38 8.96 -3.36
C ASP A 240 13.61 8.76 -4.28
N ARG A 241 13.43 7.96 -5.34
CA ARG A 241 14.48 7.64 -6.29
C ARG A 241 14.55 8.59 -7.48
N LYS A 242 13.63 9.57 -7.55
CA LYS A 242 13.52 10.53 -8.66
C LYS A 242 13.43 9.84 -10.02
N LEU A 243 12.61 8.78 -10.08
CA LEU A 243 12.37 8.05 -11.32
C LEU A 243 11.43 8.84 -12.23
N PRO A 244 11.63 8.83 -13.55
CA PRO A 244 10.61 9.30 -14.47
C PRO A 244 9.41 8.35 -14.43
N TYR A 245 8.22 8.90 -14.20
CA TYR A 245 6.98 8.14 -14.24
C TYR A 245 5.94 8.88 -15.08
N GLY A 246 5.00 8.13 -15.64
CA GLY A 246 4.01 8.63 -16.58
C GLY A 246 2.69 8.99 -15.95
N ASP A 247 1.95 9.90 -16.61
CA ASP A 247 0.56 10.16 -16.32
C ASP A 247 -0.30 9.00 -16.85
N VAL A 248 -1.37 8.66 -16.15
CA VAL A 248 -2.29 7.58 -16.54
C VAL A 248 -3.69 8.15 -16.76
N GLN A 249 -4.34 7.72 -17.83
CA GLN A 249 -5.73 8.10 -18.11
C GLN A 249 -6.67 7.40 -17.12
N ASN A 250 -7.51 8.18 -16.44
CA ASN A 250 -8.50 7.70 -15.49
C ASN A 250 -9.83 7.32 -16.16
N ALA A 251 -10.78 6.81 -15.39
CA ALA A 251 -12.10 6.37 -15.87
C ALA A 251 -12.92 7.47 -16.55
N ASP A 252 -12.69 8.75 -16.19
CA ASP A 252 -13.36 9.91 -16.82
C ASP A 252 -12.64 10.38 -18.11
N GLY A 253 -11.55 9.70 -18.51
CA GLY A 253 -10.79 10.01 -19.71
C GLY A 253 -9.71 11.08 -19.54
N ASN A 254 -9.51 11.61 -18.34
CA ASN A 254 -8.49 12.62 -18.06
C ASN A 254 -7.14 11.97 -17.73
N PHE A 255 -6.05 12.57 -18.20
CA PHE A 255 -4.72 12.15 -17.79
C PHE A 255 -4.39 12.73 -16.41
N ALA A 256 -4.18 11.86 -15.45
CA ALA A 256 -3.83 12.21 -14.08
C ALA A 256 -2.38 11.84 -13.80
N ARG A 257 -1.63 12.79 -13.22
CA ARG A 257 -0.31 12.52 -12.65
C ARG A 257 -0.47 12.05 -11.22
N ALA A 258 0.30 11.03 -10.83
CA ALA A 258 0.36 10.61 -9.44
C ALA A 258 1.00 11.72 -8.60
N ALA A 259 0.24 12.19 -7.62
CA ALA A 259 0.61 13.17 -6.63
C ALA A 259 -0.30 12.97 -5.41
N GLU A 260 0.09 13.51 -4.25
CA GLU A 260 -0.76 13.44 -3.05
C GLU A 260 -2.20 13.89 -3.35
N SER A 261 -2.35 15.04 -4.03
CA SER A 261 -3.66 15.61 -4.35
C SER A 261 -4.53 14.71 -5.23
N SER A 262 -3.97 14.07 -6.25
CA SER A 262 -4.70 13.19 -7.17
C SER A 262 -5.03 11.83 -6.53
N ILE A 263 -4.15 11.29 -5.70
CA ILE A 263 -4.38 10.06 -4.94
C ILE A 263 -5.49 10.27 -3.89
N VAL A 264 -5.44 11.39 -3.17
CA VAL A 264 -6.50 11.79 -2.22
C VAL A 264 -7.82 12.03 -2.94
N ALA A 265 -7.79 12.63 -4.14
CA ALA A 265 -9.00 12.87 -4.93
C ALA A 265 -9.68 11.56 -5.35
N GLU A 266 -8.90 10.53 -5.71
CA GLU A 266 -9.42 9.20 -6.04
C GLU A 266 -10.14 8.59 -4.84
N ALA A 267 -9.51 8.61 -3.65
CA ALA A 267 -10.12 8.13 -2.41
C ALA A 267 -11.38 8.92 -2.02
N ALA A 268 -11.37 10.24 -2.21
CA ALA A 268 -12.52 11.10 -1.92
C ALA A 268 -13.68 10.87 -2.91
N SER A 269 -13.39 10.54 -4.16
CA SER A 269 -14.41 10.17 -5.15
C SER A 269 -15.04 8.82 -4.82
N ALA A 270 -14.23 7.83 -4.43
CA ALA A 270 -14.72 6.55 -3.95
C ALA A 270 -15.64 6.72 -2.73
N ALA A 271 -15.25 7.52 -1.75
CA ALA A 271 -16.05 7.77 -0.55
C ALA A 271 -17.44 8.36 -0.83
N LYS A 272 -17.62 9.07 -1.95
CA LYS A 272 -18.93 9.62 -2.37
C LYS A 272 -19.81 8.61 -3.10
N SER A 273 -19.20 7.63 -3.78
CA SER A 273 -19.88 6.77 -4.75
C SER A 273 -20.03 5.32 -4.29
N ILE A 274 -19.20 4.86 -3.36
CA ILE A 274 -19.15 3.47 -2.91
C ILE A 274 -19.44 3.41 -1.41
N PRO A 275 -20.51 2.70 -0.98
CA PRO A 275 -20.69 2.39 0.45
C PRO A 275 -19.47 1.65 1.00
N ASP A 276 -19.03 2.01 2.20
CA ASP A 276 -17.82 1.44 2.83
C ASP A 276 -16.57 1.49 1.93
N ALA A 277 -16.41 2.61 1.18
CA ALA A 277 -15.32 2.80 0.21
C ALA A 277 -13.93 2.48 0.78
N TYR A 278 -13.71 2.76 2.06
CA TYR A 278 -12.47 2.47 2.77
C TYR A 278 -12.15 0.96 2.90
N ARG A 279 -13.05 0.08 2.47
CA ARG A 279 -12.88 -1.38 2.40
C ARG A 279 -12.84 -1.92 0.96
N SER A 280 -12.82 -1.04 -0.01
CA SER A 280 -12.94 -1.39 -1.43
C SER A 280 -11.69 -0.98 -2.20
N SER A 281 -11.49 -1.58 -3.38
CA SER A 281 -10.46 -1.13 -4.32
C SER A 281 -10.75 0.29 -4.81
N LEU A 282 -9.75 1.16 -4.76
CA LEU A 282 -9.81 2.51 -5.33
C LEU A 282 -9.41 2.55 -6.81
N VAL A 283 -8.96 1.43 -7.37
CA VAL A 283 -8.45 1.39 -8.73
C VAL A 283 -9.55 1.78 -9.72
N ASP A 284 -9.26 2.74 -10.60
CA ASP A 284 -10.08 3.19 -11.73
C ASP A 284 -11.52 3.57 -11.33
N ILE A 285 -11.64 4.37 -10.27
CA ILE A 285 -12.91 4.96 -9.84
C ILE A 285 -13.14 6.24 -10.66
N PRO A 286 -14.39 6.52 -11.12
CA PRO A 286 -14.70 7.78 -11.81
C PRO A 286 -14.32 8.99 -10.94
N SER A 287 -13.40 9.81 -11.46
CA SER A 287 -12.85 10.97 -10.76
C SER A 287 -12.23 11.93 -11.75
N GLU A 288 -12.63 13.22 -11.72
CA GLU A 288 -12.14 14.23 -12.64
C GLU A 288 -10.61 14.38 -12.63
N ILE A 289 -10.01 14.32 -11.43
CA ILE A 289 -8.57 14.54 -11.22
C ILE A 289 -7.87 13.40 -10.50
N GLY A 290 -8.62 12.33 -10.19
CA GLY A 290 -8.09 11.20 -9.42
C GLY A 290 -7.07 10.39 -10.20
N TYR A 291 -6.04 9.89 -9.50
CA TYR A 291 -5.05 8.98 -10.08
C TYR A 291 -5.57 7.54 -10.05
N PRO A 292 -5.71 6.85 -11.20
CA PRO A 292 -6.54 5.65 -11.30
C PRO A 292 -5.92 4.38 -10.69
N ILE A 293 -4.61 4.36 -10.39
CA ILE A 293 -3.96 3.18 -9.81
C ILE A 293 -3.62 3.48 -8.34
N SER A 294 -4.66 3.78 -7.58
CA SER A 294 -4.58 4.10 -6.15
C SER A 294 -5.17 3.01 -5.28
N SER A 295 -4.72 2.90 -4.04
CA SER A 295 -5.26 1.99 -3.03
C SER A 295 -5.08 2.56 -1.62
N PHE A 296 -5.81 1.98 -0.68
CA PHE A 296 -5.47 2.07 0.72
C PHE A 296 -4.41 1.01 1.08
N THR A 297 -3.65 1.31 2.12
CA THR A 297 -3.00 0.29 2.94
C THR A 297 -3.83 0.12 4.20
N TRP A 298 -4.21 -1.11 4.52
CA TRP A 298 -5.05 -1.43 5.68
C TRP A 298 -4.27 -2.16 6.75
N ILE A 299 -4.63 -1.85 8.00
CA ILE A 299 -4.32 -2.69 9.15
C ILE A 299 -5.55 -3.55 9.49
N LEU A 300 -5.33 -4.83 9.69
CA LEU A 300 -6.32 -5.84 10.05
C LEU A 300 -6.14 -6.18 11.52
N VAL A 301 -7.19 -6.03 12.31
CA VAL A 301 -7.17 -6.33 13.73
C VAL A 301 -8.46 -7.05 14.16
N PRO A 302 -8.42 -8.01 15.11
CA PRO A 302 -9.64 -8.53 15.69
C PRO A 302 -10.27 -7.47 16.60
N ALA A 303 -11.59 -7.29 16.54
CA ALA A 303 -12.31 -6.32 17.38
C ALA A 303 -12.10 -6.55 18.88
N ARG A 304 -11.75 -7.78 19.24
CA ARG A 304 -11.36 -8.17 20.60
C ARG A 304 -10.23 -9.19 20.54
N MET A 305 -9.12 -8.89 21.20
CA MET A 305 -8.02 -9.82 21.41
C MET A 305 -8.26 -10.63 22.69
N GLN A 306 -7.57 -11.78 22.83
CA GLN A 306 -7.65 -12.60 24.04
C GLN A 306 -7.18 -11.83 25.30
N ASP A 307 -6.19 -10.95 25.14
CA ASP A 307 -5.69 -10.05 26.18
C ASP A 307 -6.34 -8.68 26.02
N ALA A 308 -7.14 -8.28 27.01
CA ALA A 308 -7.81 -6.97 27.03
C ALA A 308 -6.82 -5.79 27.09
N GLY A 309 -5.61 -6.00 27.65
CA GLY A 309 -4.53 -5.01 27.65
C GLY A 309 -4.01 -4.78 26.22
N LYS A 310 -3.84 -5.83 25.44
CA LYS A 310 -3.47 -5.73 24.02
C LYS A 310 -4.56 -5.03 23.21
N THR A 311 -5.84 -5.35 23.44
CA THR A 311 -6.94 -4.68 22.74
C THR A 311 -6.92 -3.17 23.00
N ARG A 312 -6.71 -2.74 24.24
CA ARG A 312 -6.62 -1.32 24.61
C ARG A 312 -5.40 -0.66 23.97
N ALA A 313 -4.23 -1.28 24.09
CA ALA A 313 -2.99 -0.77 23.51
C ALA A 313 -3.11 -0.60 21.98
N MET A 314 -3.75 -1.56 21.29
CA MET A 314 -4.03 -1.46 19.86
C MET A 314 -5.00 -0.31 19.55
N ALA A 315 -6.08 -0.17 20.30
CA ALA A 315 -7.05 0.91 20.10
C ALA A 315 -6.39 2.30 20.26
N ASP A 316 -5.53 2.46 21.27
CA ASP A 316 -4.86 3.73 21.54
C ASP A 316 -3.78 4.03 20.47
N PHE A 317 -3.02 3.02 20.03
CA PHE A 317 -2.10 3.16 18.89
C PHE A 317 -2.85 3.57 17.60
N LEU A 318 -3.97 2.92 17.29
CA LEU A 318 -4.74 3.23 16.07
C LEU A 318 -5.36 4.63 16.11
N LYS A 319 -5.82 5.09 17.28
CA LYS A 319 -6.28 6.48 17.43
C LYS A 319 -5.15 7.47 17.18
N TRP A 320 -3.96 7.22 17.75
CA TRP A 320 -2.78 8.04 17.52
C TRP A 320 -2.38 8.01 16.03
N MET A 321 -2.36 6.84 15.41
CA MET A 321 -2.04 6.64 13.99
C MET A 321 -2.94 7.48 13.06
N LEU A 322 -4.26 7.51 13.34
CA LEU A 322 -5.22 8.27 12.56
C LEU A 322 -5.14 9.80 12.76
N ASN A 323 -4.43 10.27 13.79
CA ASN A 323 -4.25 11.67 14.11
C ASN A 323 -2.78 12.09 13.94
N ASP A 324 -1.99 12.03 15.00
CA ASP A 324 -0.61 12.51 15.00
C ASP A 324 0.30 11.72 14.04
N GLY A 325 0.05 10.42 13.90
CA GLY A 325 0.81 9.54 12.99
C GLY A 325 0.71 9.94 11.52
N GLN A 326 -0.38 10.60 11.11
CA GLN A 326 -0.53 11.07 9.72
C GLN A 326 0.51 12.14 9.34
N ASN A 327 1.04 12.90 10.30
CA ASN A 327 2.07 13.91 10.04
C ASN A 327 3.42 13.26 9.65
N SER A 328 3.77 12.14 10.28
CA SER A 328 4.98 11.39 9.93
C SER A 328 4.87 10.71 8.56
N ALA A 329 3.64 10.35 8.14
CA ALA A 329 3.40 9.73 6.83
C ALA A 329 3.80 10.67 5.68
N GLU A 330 3.39 11.93 5.74
CA GLU A 330 3.73 12.94 4.73
C GLU A 330 5.25 13.16 4.60
N ALA A 331 5.96 13.21 5.74
CA ALA A 331 7.40 13.41 5.77
C ALA A 331 8.19 12.26 5.10
N LEU A 332 7.59 11.09 4.99
CA LEU A 332 8.14 9.90 4.35
C LEU A 332 7.51 9.61 2.96
N HIS A 333 6.89 10.61 2.35
CA HIS A 333 6.22 10.53 1.05
C HIS A 333 5.10 9.48 0.94
N TYR A 334 4.51 9.07 2.09
CA TYR A 334 3.26 8.34 2.12
C TYR A 334 2.10 9.33 2.05
N VAL A 335 1.04 8.95 1.35
CA VAL A 335 -0.12 9.83 1.17
C VAL A 335 -1.09 9.68 2.34
N ARG A 336 -1.40 10.79 3.00
CA ARG A 336 -2.29 10.83 4.15
C ARG A 336 -3.73 10.51 3.76
N LEU A 337 -4.47 9.98 4.72
CA LEU A 337 -5.91 9.78 4.56
C LEU A 337 -6.64 11.13 4.53
N PRO A 338 -7.66 11.30 3.66
CA PRO A 338 -8.56 12.46 3.74
C PRO A 338 -9.40 12.41 5.02
N ALA A 339 -9.79 13.58 5.52
CA ALA A 339 -10.51 13.71 6.79
C ALA A 339 -11.78 12.85 6.85
N SER A 340 -12.54 12.75 5.75
CA SER A 340 -13.74 11.89 5.69
C SER A 340 -13.45 10.41 5.91
N ILE A 341 -12.29 9.92 5.44
CA ILE A 341 -11.85 8.54 5.66
C ILE A 341 -11.33 8.35 7.09
N ILE A 342 -10.64 9.35 7.64
CA ILE A 342 -10.21 9.32 9.05
C ILE A 342 -11.42 9.21 9.98
N ASP A 343 -12.49 9.97 9.72
CA ASP A 343 -13.72 9.92 10.50
C ASP A 343 -14.38 8.53 10.47
N GLU A 344 -14.42 7.89 9.30
CA GLU A 344 -14.96 6.51 9.17
C GLU A 344 -14.02 5.49 9.84
N ALA A 345 -12.72 5.61 9.66
CA ALA A 345 -11.74 4.75 10.31
C ALA A 345 -11.80 4.86 11.85
N ALA A 346 -12.02 6.05 12.40
CA ALA A 346 -12.19 6.28 13.83
C ALA A 346 -13.44 5.56 14.40
N LYS A 347 -14.53 5.50 13.62
CA LYS A 347 -15.73 4.71 14.01
C LYS A 347 -15.42 3.22 14.06
N GLU A 348 -14.58 2.72 13.13
CA GLU A 348 -14.12 1.32 13.16
C GLU A 348 -13.23 1.06 14.39
N VAL A 349 -12.27 1.95 14.68
CA VAL A 349 -11.40 1.85 15.85
C VAL A 349 -12.21 1.85 17.16
N ALA A 350 -13.32 2.58 17.22
CA ALA A 350 -14.22 2.61 18.39
C ALA A 350 -14.90 1.26 18.68
N LYS A 351 -14.87 0.30 17.74
CA LYS A 351 -15.41 -1.06 17.93
C LYS A 351 -14.43 -1.99 18.65
N LEU A 352 -13.19 -1.58 18.91
CA LEU A 352 -12.23 -2.34 19.72
C LEU A 352 -12.64 -2.29 21.21
N HIS A 353 -12.86 -3.44 21.85
CA HIS A 353 -13.37 -3.55 23.22
C HIS A 353 -12.87 -4.80 23.97
#